data_a7ff0470c25b17020fbdd2809110dde9
#
_entry.id   a7ff0470c25b17020fbdd2809110dde9
#
_cell.length_a   1.000
_cell.length_b   1.000
_cell.length_c   1.000
_cell.angle_alpha   90.00
_cell.angle_beta   90.00
_cell.angle_gamma   90.00
#
_symmetry.space_group_name_H-M   'P 1'
#
loop_
_entity.id
_entity.type
_entity.pdbx_description
1 polymer ?
#
loop_
_entity_poly.entity_id
_entity_poly.type
_entity_poly.pdbx_seq_one_letter_code
_entity_poly.pdbx_strand_id
1 'polypeptide(L)'
;ESLEYLIYQRHYRAAELERFNPELKIADRPYQIEAIKTVAAHFQNQRRKALIIQATGTGKTRVSIALAELLLRTGWAKRVLFLCDRKELRVQADDAFKQSLPSEPRCIIGETRQIDESARIYIATYPGMMNRFAQLDVGFFDLIIADESHRSIYNKYRDIFDYYDALQVGLTATPVKFISRNTFDIFDCETTDPTFEFGLDAAINNEPPYLVPFRVKDLTTEFLREGIHYTLGKKRLATPLLPEKT
;
A
#
# COMPACT_ATOMS: atom_id res chain seq x y z
N GLU A 1 17.85 0.34 21.57
CA GLU A 1 17.97 1.81 21.50
C GLU A 1 17.17 2.43 22.63
N SER A 2 17.71 3.48 23.31
CA SER A 2 16.98 4.09 24.41
C SER A 2 15.76 4.86 23.91
N LEU A 3 14.69 4.90 24.70
CA LEU A 3 13.49 5.70 24.40
C LEU A 3 13.84 7.17 24.13
N GLU A 4 14.82 7.71 24.83
CA GLU A 4 15.34 9.07 24.63
C GLU A 4 15.91 9.28 23.22
N TYR A 5 16.61 8.29 22.66
CA TYR A 5 17.13 8.36 21.31
C TYR A 5 16.00 8.32 20.26
N LEU A 6 14.98 7.52 20.46
CA LEU A 6 13.80 7.48 19.59
C LEU A 6 13.03 8.81 19.62
N ILE A 7 12.87 9.40 20.82
CA ILE A 7 12.23 10.71 20.98
C ILE A 7 13.10 11.80 20.31
N TYR A 8 14.42 11.75 20.50
CA TYR A 8 15.35 12.66 19.85
C TYR A 8 15.25 12.56 18.31
N GLN A 9 15.27 11.37 17.73
CA GLN A 9 15.11 11.19 16.29
C GLN A 9 13.79 11.75 15.76
N ARG A 10 12.71 11.65 16.53
CA ARG A 10 11.41 12.22 16.14
C ARG A 10 11.41 13.74 16.10
N HIS A 11 12.06 14.37 17.06
CA HIS A 11 12.07 15.84 17.19
C HIS A 11 13.11 16.51 16.29
N TYR A 12 14.20 15.83 16.02
CA TYR A 12 15.36 16.38 15.33
C TYR A 12 15.68 15.64 14.02
N ARG A 13 14.66 15.25 13.27
CA ARG A 13 14.87 14.79 11.89
C ARG A 13 15.48 15.95 11.11
N ALA A 14 16.80 15.86 10.88
CA ALA A 14 17.61 17.00 10.49
C ALA A 14 17.36 17.51 9.06
N ALA A 15 16.78 16.69 8.19
CA ALA A 15 16.58 17.06 6.79
C ALA A 15 15.14 17.56 6.53
N GLU A 16 15.03 18.74 5.93
CA GLU A 16 13.76 19.25 5.41
C GLU A 16 13.39 18.46 4.14
N LEU A 17 12.44 17.54 4.24
CA LEU A 17 12.06 16.64 3.12
C LEU A 17 11.66 17.39 1.85
N GLU A 18 11.02 18.53 1.97
CA GLU A 18 10.57 19.36 0.84
C GLU A 18 11.72 19.84 -0.06
N ARG A 19 12.94 19.91 0.47
CA ARG A 19 14.14 20.29 -0.29
C ARG A 19 14.69 19.17 -1.16
N PHE A 20 14.23 17.93 -0.95
CA PHE A 20 14.72 16.78 -1.69
C PHE A 20 13.73 16.36 -2.77
N ASN A 21 14.25 16.01 -3.93
CA ASN A 21 13.46 15.44 -5.00
C ASN A 21 13.51 13.91 -4.94
N PRO A 22 12.41 13.23 -5.30
CA PRO A 22 12.43 11.79 -5.51
C PRO A 22 13.45 11.40 -6.60
N GLU A 23 13.98 10.19 -6.50
CA GLU A 23 14.90 9.66 -7.51
C GLU A 23 14.13 9.35 -8.80
N LEU A 24 14.40 10.13 -9.85
CA LEU A 24 13.69 10.05 -11.13
C LEU A 24 13.88 8.72 -11.86
N LYS A 25 14.96 7.98 -11.58
CA LYS A 25 15.14 6.62 -12.13
C LYS A 25 14.10 5.64 -11.58
N ILE A 26 13.54 5.90 -10.39
CA ILE A 26 12.55 5.06 -9.74
C ILE A 26 11.14 5.55 -10.07
N ALA A 27 10.87 6.85 -9.93
CA ALA A 27 9.56 7.45 -10.18
C ALA A 27 9.74 8.71 -11.04
N ASP A 28 9.42 8.60 -12.33
CA ASP A 28 9.66 9.60 -13.35
C ASP A 28 8.41 10.35 -13.83
N ARG A 29 7.22 9.82 -13.48
CA ARG A 29 5.96 10.43 -13.93
C ARG A 29 5.55 11.58 -13.01
N PRO A 30 5.05 12.71 -13.54
CA PRO A 30 4.68 13.88 -12.74
C PRO A 30 3.80 13.57 -11.52
N TYR A 31 2.75 12.78 -11.69
CA TYR A 31 1.85 12.41 -10.60
C TYR A 31 2.52 11.51 -9.53
N GLN A 32 3.53 10.70 -9.91
CA GLN A 32 4.30 9.90 -8.95
C GLN A 32 5.18 10.81 -8.09
N ILE A 33 5.84 11.77 -8.73
CA ILE A 33 6.65 12.78 -8.05
C ILE A 33 5.78 13.61 -7.11
N GLU A 34 4.60 14.03 -7.57
CA GLU A 34 3.62 14.78 -6.78
C GLU A 34 3.16 13.98 -5.57
N ALA A 35 2.79 12.71 -5.74
CA ALA A 35 2.41 11.82 -4.64
C ALA A 35 3.50 11.76 -3.55
N ILE A 36 4.75 11.56 -3.95
CA ILE A 36 5.89 11.46 -3.03
C ILE A 36 6.11 12.79 -2.30
N LYS A 37 6.08 13.91 -3.02
CA LYS A 37 6.23 15.25 -2.44
C LYS A 37 5.11 15.60 -1.47
N THR A 38 3.86 15.26 -1.81
CA THR A 38 2.71 15.48 -0.93
C THR A 38 2.84 14.70 0.37
N VAL A 39 3.24 13.42 0.30
CA VAL A 39 3.48 12.62 1.52
C VAL A 39 4.68 13.13 2.30
N ALA A 40 5.75 13.55 1.64
CA ALA A 40 6.93 14.12 2.31
C ALA A 40 6.58 15.41 3.06
N ALA A 41 5.83 16.33 2.44
CA ALA A 41 5.32 17.54 3.07
C ALA A 41 4.39 17.22 4.24
N HIS A 42 3.51 16.21 4.08
CA HIS A 42 2.62 15.75 5.14
C HIS A 42 3.39 15.27 6.38
N PHE A 43 4.45 14.47 6.18
CA PHE A 43 5.31 14.02 7.25
C PHE A 43 6.12 15.17 7.89
N GLN A 44 6.61 16.11 7.09
CA GLN A 44 7.32 17.28 7.58
C GLN A 44 6.44 18.16 8.47
N ASN A 45 5.14 18.24 8.17
CA ASN A 45 4.12 18.89 8.98
C ASN A 45 3.68 18.05 10.20
N GLN A 46 4.52 17.11 10.64
CA GLN A 46 4.34 16.28 11.84
C GLN A 46 3.13 15.32 11.78
N ARG A 47 2.53 15.15 10.63
CA ARG A 47 1.54 14.08 10.41
C ARG A 47 2.30 12.76 10.22
N ARG A 48 1.80 11.69 10.81
CA ARG A 48 2.54 10.42 10.85
C ARG A 48 1.98 9.35 9.91
N LYS A 49 0.81 9.58 9.39
CA LYS A 49 0.10 8.62 8.54
C LYS A 49 -0.36 9.30 7.25
N ALA A 50 -0.28 8.59 6.15
CA ALA A 50 -0.69 9.09 4.84
C ALA A 50 -1.41 7.99 4.05
N LEU A 51 -2.41 8.38 3.26
CA LEU A 51 -3.15 7.49 2.36
C LEU A 51 -2.98 7.96 0.92
N ILE A 52 -2.44 7.08 0.07
CA ILE A 52 -2.31 7.29 -1.36
C ILE A 52 -3.33 6.42 -2.09
N ILE A 53 -4.22 7.03 -2.85
CA ILE A 53 -5.13 6.36 -3.76
C ILE A 53 -4.58 6.51 -5.17
N GLN A 54 -4.26 5.39 -5.81
CA GLN A 54 -3.65 5.39 -7.12
C GLN A 54 -4.16 4.22 -7.96
N ALA A 55 -4.65 4.48 -9.16
CA ALA A 55 -5.23 3.46 -10.03
C ALA A 55 -4.25 2.30 -10.29
N THR A 56 -4.79 1.10 -10.51
CA THR A 56 -3.97 -0.06 -10.90
C THR A 56 -3.26 0.22 -12.24
N GLY A 57 -1.98 -0.17 -12.34
CA GLY A 57 -1.18 0.06 -13.55
C GLY A 57 -0.48 1.42 -13.61
N THR A 58 -0.72 2.33 -12.66
CA THR A 58 -0.05 3.64 -12.61
C THR A 58 1.26 3.63 -11.83
N GLY A 59 1.69 2.49 -11.26
CA GLY A 59 3.00 2.32 -10.66
C GLY A 59 3.05 2.58 -9.16
N LYS A 60 2.06 2.14 -8.38
CA LYS A 60 2.06 2.21 -6.90
C LYS A 60 3.35 1.72 -6.28
N THR A 61 3.87 0.57 -6.73
CA THR A 61 5.13 0.01 -6.24
C THR A 61 6.32 0.94 -6.47
N ARG A 62 6.36 1.65 -7.61
CA ARG A 62 7.42 2.65 -7.89
C ARG A 62 7.34 3.83 -6.92
N VAL A 63 6.13 4.32 -6.64
CA VAL A 63 5.91 5.37 -5.64
C VAL A 63 6.36 4.92 -4.25
N SER A 64 6.02 3.68 -3.86
CA SER A 64 6.45 3.09 -2.60
C SER A 64 7.97 3.04 -2.46
N ILE A 65 8.65 2.55 -3.50
CA ILE A 65 10.11 2.40 -3.49
C ILE A 65 10.80 3.77 -3.49
N ALA A 66 10.31 4.71 -4.30
CA ALA A 66 10.89 6.05 -4.36
C ALA A 66 10.66 6.84 -3.04
N LEU A 67 9.53 6.64 -2.38
CA LEU A 67 9.29 7.21 -1.06
C LEU A 67 10.20 6.57 0.01
N ALA A 68 10.36 5.25 -0.02
CA ALA A 68 11.28 4.55 0.87
C ALA A 68 12.72 5.04 0.65
N GLU A 69 13.17 5.16 -0.60
CA GLU A 69 14.47 5.71 -0.98
C GLU A 69 14.67 7.11 -0.41
N LEU A 70 13.72 8.00 -0.64
CA LEU A 70 13.79 9.38 -0.17
C LEU A 70 13.97 9.44 1.35
N LEU A 71 13.16 8.69 2.11
CA LEU A 71 13.22 8.70 3.57
C LEU A 71 14.49 8.01 4.12
N LEU A 72 14.99 6.96 3.46
CA LEU A 72 16.25 6.31 3.79
C LEU A 72 17.45 7.24 3.55
N ARG A 73 17.49 7.89 2.39
CA ARG A 73 18.58 8.79 1.97
C ARG A 73 18.63 10.07 2.82
N THR A 74 17.49 10.59 3.22
CA THR A 74 17.41 11.80 4.05
C THR A 74 17.54 11.52 5.54
N GLY A 75 17.67 10.25 5.97
CA GLY A 75 17.80 9.87 7.36
C GLY A 75 16.49 9.93 8.16
N TRP A 76 15.34 10.08 7.48
CA TRP A 76 14.03 10.03 8.13
C TRP A 76 13.62 8.62 8.50
N ALA A 77 14.12 7.63 7.80
CA ALA A 77 13.96 6.23 8.12
C ALA A 77 15.31 5.50 8.08
N LYS A 78 15.51 4.55 8.97
CA LYS A 78 16.60 3.58 8.95
C LYS A 78 16.13 2.22 8.47
N ARG A 79 14.94 1.81 8.90
CA ARG A 79 14.33 0.51 8.59
C ARG A 79 12.91 0.72 8.06
N VAL A 80 12.65 0.15 6.91
CA VAL A 80 11.37 0.22 6.19
C VAL A 80 10.73 -1.17 6.16
N LEU A 81 9.47 -1.27 6.57
CA LEU A 81 8.64 -2.44 6.40
C LEU A 81 7.67 -2.25 5.23
N PHE A 82 7.75 -3.11 4.22
CA PHE A 82 6.78 -3.18 3.14
C PHE A 82 5.86 -4.38 3.35
N LEU A 83 4.56 -4.11 3.43
CA LEU A 83 3.51 -5.11 3.64
C LEU A 83 2.68 -5.29 2.37
N CYS A 84 2.45 -6.54 1.99
CA CYS A 84 1.59 -6.93 0.88
C CYS A 84 0.66 -8.09 1.26
N ASP A 85 -0.38 -8.31 0.46
CA ASP A 85 -1.42 -9.31 0.77
C ASP A 85 -0.95 -10.75 0.50
N ARG A 86 -0.21 -10.99 -0.60
CA ARG A 86 0.09 -12.32 -1.11
C ARG A 86 1.59 -12.56 -1.29
N LYS A 87 1.97 -13.85 -1.26
CA LYS A 87 3.36 -14.27 -1.46
C LYS A 87 3.91 -13.87 -2.82
N GLU A 88 3.08 -13.93 -3.87
CA GLU A 88 3.47 -13.54 -5.22
C GLU A 88 3.81 -12.04 -5.30
N LEU A 89 3.01 -11.20 -4.64
CA LEU A 89 3.27 -9.75 -4.54
C LEU A 89 4.52 -9.46 -3.72
N ARG A 90 4.80 -10.27 -2.70
CA ARG A 90 6.02 -10.16 -1.90
C ARG A 90 7.27 -10.42 -2.75
N VAL A 91 7.25 -11.46 -3.59
CA VAL A 91 8.36 -11.76 -4.52
C VAL A 91 8.53 -10.62 -5.53
N GLN A 92 7.44 -10.14 -6.12
CA GLN A 92 7.49 -9.00 -7.04
C GLN A 92 8.03 -7.73 -6.38
N ALA A 93 7.64 -7.49 -5.12
CA ALA A 93 8.15 -6.35 -4.35
C ALA A 93 9.65 -6.50 -4.07
N ASP A 94 10.13 -7.68 -3.66
CA ASP A 94 11.56 -7.92 -3.43
C ASP A 94 12.37 -7.70 -4.70
N ASP A 95 11.93 -8.23 -5.84
CA ASP A 95 12.58 -8.01 -7.13
C ASP A 95 12.61 -6.52 -7.50
N ALA A 96 11.52 -5.81 -7.29
CA ALA A 96 11.44 -4.38 -7.58
C ALA A 96 12.36 -3.54 -6.67
N PHE A 97 12.40 -3.83 -5.37
CA PHE A 97 13.35 -3.20 -4.43
C PHE A 97 14.80 -3.54 -4.80
N LYS A 98 15.09 -4.80 -5.16
CA LYS A 98 16.40 -5.25 -5.59
C LYS A 98 16.91 -4.49 -6.82
N GLN A 99 16.04 -4.28 -7.79
CA GLN A 99 16.39 -3.55 -9.02
C GLN A 99 16.59 -2.05 -8.77
N SER A 100 15.75 -1.45 -7.93
CA SER A 100 15.74 -0.01 -7.70
C SER A 100 16.75 0.43 -6.64
N LEU A 101 16.97 -0.38 -5.61
CA LEU A 101 17.84 -0.10 -4.45
C LEU A 101 18.81 -1.27 -4.20
N PRO A 102 19.70 -1.59 -5.15
CA PRO A 102 20.55 -2.77 -5.06
C PRO A 102 21.55 -2.73 -3.89
N SER A 103 21.91 -1.54 -3.41
CA SER A 103 22.84 -1.35 -2.29
C SER A 103 22.20 -1.53 -0.92
N GLU A 104 20.87 -1.47 -0.83
CA GLU A 104 20.18 -1.56 0.45
C GLU A 104 19.94 -3.02 0.84
N PRO A 105 20.44 -3.49 2.00
CA PRO A 105 20.23 -4.85 2.46
C PRO A 105 18.76 -5.11 2.76
N ARG A 106 18.27 -6.26 2.31
CA ARG A 106 16.86 -6.66 2.40
C ARG A 106 16.69 -7.95 3.18
N CYS A 107 15.56 -8.07 3.87
CA CYS A 107 15.12 -9.25 4.60
C CYS A 107 13.67 -9.58 4.27
N ILE A 108 13.40 -10.82 3.86
CA ILE A 108 12.03 -11.31 3.66
C ILE A 108 11.56 -11.98 4.94
N ILE A 109 10.62 -11.31 5.64
CA ILE A 109 10.05 -11.86 6.88
C ILE A 109 9.10 -13.02 6.53
N GLY A 110 9.32 -14.14 7.18
CA GLY A 110 8.49 -15.35 7.04
C GLY A 110 9.10 -16.46 6.17
N GLU A 111 10.25 -16.25 5.56
CA GLU A 111 11.01 -17.33 4.88
C GLU A 111 12.06 -17.95 5.80
N THR A 112 12.70 -17.16 6.62
CA THR A 112 13.69 -17.63 7.59
C THR A 112 13.12 -17.63 9.00
N ARG A 113 13.74 -18.43 9.88
CA ARG A 113 13.35 -18.51 11.29
C ARG A 113 13.78 -17.27 12.07
N GLN A 114 14.89 -16.66 11.68
CA GLN A 114 15.42 -15.42 12.29
C GLN A 114 15.23 -14.26 11.33
N ILE A 115 14.94 -13.09 11.88
CA ILE A 115 14.89 -11.83 11.15
C ILE A 115 16.31 -11.24 11.16
N ASP A 116 16.81 -10.88 9.99
CA ASP A 116 18.10 -10.21 9.87
C ASP A 116 17.95 -8.74 10.27
N GLU A 117 18.40 -8.41 11.48
CA GLU A 117 18.30 -7.06 12.03
C GLU A 117 19.25 -6.04 11.36
N SER A 118 20.21 -6.53 10.55
CA SER A 118 21.12 -5.66 9.79
C SER A 118 20.50 -5.11 8.51
N ALA A 119 19.39 -5.69 8.05
CA ALA A 119 18.67 -5.22 6.89
C ALA A 119 18.07 -3.83 7.10
N ARG A 120 17.85 -3.13 6.00
CA ARG A 120 17.19 -1.81 6.00
C ARG A 120 15.80 -1.84 5.37
N ILE A 121 15.55 -2.82 4.49
CA ILE A 121 14.26 -3.02 3.84
C ILE A 121 13.74 -4.40 4.22
N TYR A 122 12.57 -4.44 4.80
CA TYR A 122 11.88 -5.66 5.22
C TYR A 122 10.61 -5.81 4.40
N ILE A 123 10.42 -7.00 3.84
CA ILE A 123 9.26 -7.29 2.99
C ILE A 123 8.52 -8.47 3.60
N ALA A 124 7.23 -8.30 3.86
CA ALA A 124 6.39 -9.32 4.48
C ALA A 124 5.00 -9.37 3.87
N THR A 125 4.36 -10.52 3.99
CA THR A 125 2.90 -10.57 3.87
C THR A 125 2.26 -10.18 5.20
N TYR A 126 1.03 -9.62 5.17
CA TYR A 126 0.30 -9.31 6.40
C TYR A 126 0.19 -10.52 7.35
N PRO A 127 -0.22 -11.73 6.88
CA PRO A 127 -0.23 -12.90 7.77
C PRO A 127 1.15 -13.28 8.31
N GLY A 128 2.20 -13.14 7.48
CA GLY A 128 3.57 -13.46 7.89
C GLY A 128 4.06 -12.52 8.97
N MET A 129 3.75 -11.23 8.85
CA MET A 129 4.13 -10.23 9.85
C MET A 129 3.30 -10.36 11.12
N MET A 130 1.99 -10.63 11.02
CA MET A 130 1.11 -10.80 12.18
C MET A 130 1.58 -11.88 13.16
N ASN A 131 2.22 -12.92 12.65
CA ASN A 131 2.77 -13.99 13.49
C ASN A 131 4.10 -13.62 14.17
N ARG A 132 4.68 -12.47 13.86
CA ARG A 132 6.04 -12.11 14.28
C ARG A 132 6.21 -10.67 14.77
N PHE A 133 5.21 -9.81 14.61
CA PHE A 133 5.37 -8.38 14.91
C PHE A 133 5.84 -8.11 16.34
N ALA A 134 5.36 -8.88 17.32
CA ALA A 134 5.74 -8.75 18.72
C ALA A 134 7.14 -9.32 19.07
N GLN A 135 7.85 -9.89 18.10
CA GLN A 135 9.23 -10.36 18.27
C GLN A 135 10.27 -9.24 18.12
N LEU A 136 9.86 -8.10 17.59
CA LEU A 136 10.69 -6.92 17.37
C LEU A 136 10.22 -5.78 18.27
N ASP A 137 11.12 -4.87 18.58
CA ASP A 137 10.80 -3.70 19.41
C ASP A 137 9.82 -2.75 18.72
N VAL A 138 9.04 -2.02 19.49
CA VAL A 138 8.04 -1.06 18.99
C VAL A 138 8.65 0.03 18.09
N GLY A 139 9.91 0.37 18.27
CA GLY A 139 10.67 1.32 17.47
C GLY A 139 11.54 0.67 16.40
N PHE A 140 11.36 -0.61 16.10
CA PHE A 140 12.23 -1.31 15.14
C PHE A 140 12.09 -0.77 13.71
N PHE A 141 10.90 -0.45 13.26
CA PHE A 141 10.64 0.17 11.97
C PHE A 141 10.38 1.66 12.11
N ASP A 142 10.91 2.45 11.19
CA ASP A 142 10.66 3.89 11.10
C ASP A 142 9.58 4.24 10.07
N LEU A 143 9.40 3.36 9.08
CA LEU A 143 8.39 3.49 8.02
C LEU A 143 7.71 2.16 7.77
N ILE A 144 6.39 2.16 7.72
CA ILE A 144 5.56 1.04 7.26
C ILE A 144 4.82 1.47 6.01
N ILE A 145 5.02 0.74 4.92
CA ILE A 145 4.29 0.91 3.66
C ILE A 145 3.35 -0.28 3.51
N ALA A 146 2.07 0.01 3.45
CA ALA A 146 0.99 -0.97 3.35
C ALA A 146 0.38 -0.97 1.95
N ASP A 147 0.75 -1.94 1.12
CA ASP A 147 0.16 -2.10 -0.20
C ASP A 147 -1.22 -2.79 -0.11
N GLU A 148 -2.13 -2.39 -0.98
CA GLU A 148 -3.54 -2.81 -0.97
C GLU A 148 -4.23 -2.61 0.39
N SER A 149 -4.03 -1.44 0.99
CA SER A 149 -4.55 -1.06 2.31
C SER A 149 -6.06 -0.80 2.30
N HIS A 150 -6.86 -1.79 1.92
CA HIS A 150 -8.31 -1.72 1.97
C HIS A 150 -8.88 -2.39 3.23
N ARG A 151 -10.16 -2.12 3.53
CA ARG A 151 -10.87 -2.44 4.78
C ARG A 151 -10.62 -3.83 5.36
N SER A 152 -10.62 -4.89 4.54
CA SER A 152 -10.50 -6.27 5.01
C SER A 152 -9.13 -6.57 5.61
N ILE A 153 -8.08 -5.97 5.09
CA ILE A 153 -6.70 -6.12 5.54
C ILE A 153 -6.52 -5.42 6.87
N TYR A 154 -7.00 -4.18 6.98
CA TYR A 154 -6.81 -3.38 8.18
C TYR A 154 -7.51 -3.93 9.41
N ASN A 155 -8.78 -4.31 9.31
CA ASN A 155 -9.51 -4.85 10.46
C ASN A 155 -8.86 -6.12 11.02
N LYS A 156 -8.18 -6.89 10.18
CA LYS A 156 -7.54 -8.15 10.57
C LYS A 156 -6.11 -7.98 11.09
N TYR A 157 -5.39 -6.96 10.61
CA TYR A 157 -3.96 -6.78 10.87
C TYR A 157 -3.63 -5.44 11.55
N ARG A 158 -4.63 -4.82 12.16
CA ARG A 158 -4.52 -3.53 12.83
C ARG A 158 -3.42 -3.51 13.88
N ASP A 159 -3.28 -4.60 14.62
CA ASP A 159 -2.29 -4.72 15.69
C ASP A 159 -0.86 -4.44 15.23
N ILE A 160 -0.52 -4.75 13.96
CA ILE A 160 0.80 -4.44 13.40
C ILE A 160 1.03 -2.93 13.36
N PHE A 161 0.01 -2.18 12.95
CA PHE A 161 0.10 -0.72 12.79
C PHE A 161 0.04 0.01 14.13
N ASP A 162 -0.73 -0.50 15.07
CA ASP A 162 -0.87 0.07 16.41
C ASP A 162 0.36 -0.24 17.29
N TYR A 163 1.06 -1.36 16.99
CA TYR A 163 2.23 -1.78 17.75
C TYR A 163 3.48 -0.95 17.44
N TYR A 164 3.74 -0.68 16.16
CA TYR A 164 4.97 0.02 15.78
C TYR A 164 4.80 1.53 15.81
N ASP A 165 5.80 2.18 16.40
CA ASP A 165 5.92 3.61 16.39
C ASP A 165 6.65 4.11 15.14
N ALA A 166 6.00 3.98 14.00
CA ALA A 166 6.53 4.27 12.68
C ALA A 166 5.68 5.32 11.93
N LEU A 167 6.28 5.94 10.91
CA LEU A 167 5.51 6.59 9.85
C LEU A 167 4.75 5.53 9.06
N GLN A 168 3.51 5.80 8.65
CA GLN A 168 2.66 4.81 8.00
C GLN A 168 2.11 5.36 6.69
N VAL A 169 2.23 4.59 5.62
CA VAL A 169 1.69 4.92 4.31
C VAL A 169 0.83 3.79 3.79
N GLY A 170 -0.43 4.07 3.58
CA GLY A 170 -1.34 3.17 2.88
C GLY A 170 -1.38 3.45 1.39
N LEU A 171 -1.29 2.40 0.57
CA LEU A 171 -1.54 2.48 -0.86
C LEU A 171 -2.73 1.62 -1.23
N THR A 172 -3.62 2.15 -2.04
CA THR A 172 -4.77 1.39 -2.55
C THR A 172 -5.15 1.83 -3.95
N ALA A 173 -5.70 0.90 -4.73
CA ALA A 173 -6.33 1.23 -6.01
C ALA A 173 -7.84 1.46 -5.88
N THR A 174 -8.42 1.22 -4.70
CA THR A 174 -9.84 1.39 -4.47
C THR A 174 -10.21 2.87 -4.57
N PRO A 175 -11.13 3.26 -5.47
CA PRO A 175 -11.58 4.65 -5.59
C PRO A 175 -12.16 5.18 -4.27
N VAL A 176 -11.97 6.48 -4.01
CA VAL A 176 -12.40 7.17 -2.77
C VAL A 176 -13.82 6.80 -2.35
N LYS A 177 -14.79 6.82 -3.28
CA LYS A 177 -16.20 6.50 -3.04
C LYS A 177 -16.47 5.09 -2.51
N PHE A 178 -15.52 4.17 -2.65
CA PHE A 178 -15.62 2.79 -2.17
C PHE A 178 -14.77 2.52 -0.93
N ILE A 179 -13.98 3.50 -0.49
CA ILE A 179 -13.19 3.38 0.73
C ILE A 179 -14.11 3.54 1.93
N SER A 180 -13.99 2.63 2.89
CA SER A 180 -14.73 2.77 4.14
C SER A 180 -14.16 3.90 5.00
N ARG A 181 -15.03 4.56 5.77
CA ARG A 181 -14.63 5.59 6.74
C ARG A 181 -13.53 5.11 7.66
N ASN A 182 -13.57 3.86 8.09
CA ASN A 182 -12.54 3.27 8.95
C ASN A 182 -11.14 3.30 8.33
N THR A 183 -11.00 3.21 6.99
CA THR A 183 -9.70 3.31 6.33
C THR A 183 -9.16 4.74 6.41
N PHE A 184 -10.01 5.73 6.23
CA PHE A 184 -9.65 7.14 6.40
C PHE A 184 -9.24 7.44 7.85
N ASP A 185 -10.02 6.95 8.83
CA ASP A 185 -9.72 7.11 10.27
C ASP A 185 -8.37 6.51 10.65
N ILE A 186 -8.00 5.38 10.05
CA ILE A 186 -6.73 4.69 10.32
C ILE A 186 -5.52 5.50 9.82
N PHE A 187 -5.68 6.17 8.67
CA PHE A 187 -4.62 7.02 8.10
C PHE A 187 -4.76 8.49 8.51
N ASP A 188 -5.53 8.77 9.57
CA ASP A 188 -5.76 10.13 10.11
C ASP A 188 -6.24 11.14 9.06
N CYS A 189 -7.05 10.66 8.10
CA CYS A 189 -7.68 11.50 7.08
C CYS A 189 -8.98 12.11 7.64
N GLU A 190 -8.90 13.32 8.18
CA GLU A 190 -9.96 13.98 8.96
C GLU A 190 -11.25 14.24 8.15
N THR A 191 -11.15 14.41 6.83
CA THR A 191 -12.26 14.84 5.96
C THR A 191 -12.70 13.77 4.96
N THR A 192 -12.33 12.51 5.15
CA THR A 192 -12.50 11.45 4.17
C THR A 192 -11.77 11.71 2.82
N ASP A 193 -10.82 12.64 2.82
CA ASP A 193 -9.97 12.91 1.68
C ASP A 193 -8.63 12.21 1.88
N PRO A 194 -8.11 11.50 0.88
CA PRO A 194 -6.78 10.89 0.95
C PRO A 194 -5.69 11.96 0.96
N THR A 195 -4.50 11.61 1.43
CA THR A 195 -3.32 12.51 1.33
C THR A 195 -2.98 12.81 -0.12
N PHE A 196 -3.17 11.84 -1.02
CA PHE A 196 -3.00 12.00 -2.46
C PHE A 196 -3.92 11.06 -3.23
N GLU A 197 -4.50 11.56 -4.33
CA GLU A 197 -5.32 10.76 -5.24
C GLU A 197 -4.91 10.93 -6.70
N PHE A 198 -4.70 9.81 -7.40
CA PHE A 198 -4.59 9.72 -8.84
C PHE A 198 -5.42 8.53 -9.34
N GLY A 199 -6.72 8.75 -9.44
CA GLY A 199 -7.71 7.73 -9.79
C GLY A 199 -7.68 7.35 -11.27
N LEU A 200 -8.54 6.39 -11.63
CA LEU A 200 -8.65 5.88 -13.00
C LEU A 200 -9.03 6.97 -14.01
N ASP A 201 -9.98 7.82 -13.65
CA ASP A 201 -10.45 8.90 -14.53
C ASP A 201 -9.33 9.92 -14.81
N ALA A 202 -8.56 10.29 -13.79
CA ALA A 202 -7.40 11.16 -13.95
C ALA A 202 -6.33 10.53 -14.85
N ALA A 203 -6.09 9.22 -14.70
CA ALA A 203 -5.09 8.50 -15.50
C ALA A 203 -5.51 8.32 -16.97
N ILE A 204 -6.80 8.22 -17.27
CA ILE A 204 -7.34 8.11 -18.63
C ILE A 204 -7.38 9.48 -19.31
N ASN A 205 -7.83 10.51 -18.58
CA ASN A 205 -8.04 11.85 -19.14
C ASN A 205 -6.77 12.73 -19.14
N ASN A 206 -5.64 12.21 -18.67
CA ASN A 206 -4.37 12.93 -18.72
C ASN A 206 -3.86 13.07 -20.17
N GLU A 207 -3.08 14.11 -20.46
CA GLU A 207 -2.46 14.33 -21.77
C GLU A 207 -0.94 14.27 -21.68
N PRO A 208 -0.28 13.24 -22.21
CA PRO A 208 -0.86 12.01 -22.80
C PRO A 208 -1.47 11.08 -21.74
N PRO A 209 -2.45 10.24 -22.11
CA PRO A 209 -3.10 9.34 -21.16
C PRO A 209 -2.13 8.25 -20.65
N TYR A 210 -2.19 7.96 -19.35
CA TYR A 210 -1.39 6.90 -18.74
C TYR A 210 -2.10 5.53 -18.76
N LEU A 211 -3.44 5.53 -18.81
CA LEU A 211 -4.26 4.33 -18.92
C LEU A 211 -5.26 4.48 -20.06
N VAL A 212 -5.67 3.36 -20.64
CA VAL A 212 -6.72 3.31 -21.63
C VAL A 212 -8.06 2.98 -20.98
N PRO A 213 -9.21 3.50 -21.48
CA PRO A 213 -10.51 3.09 -21.00
C PRO A 213 -10.72 1.58 -21.19
N PHE A 214 -11.22 0.91 -20.16
CA PHE A 214 -11.61 -0.50 -20.32
C PHE A 214 -12.96 -0.60 -20.99
N ARG A 215 -13.13 -1.64 -21.80
CA ARG A 215 -14.41 -2.01 -22.38
C ARG A 215 -14.95 -3.24 -21.65
N VAL A 216 -16.10 -3.10 -21.04
CA VAL A 216 -16.81 -4.25 -20.46
C VAL A 216 -17.51 -4.98 -21.60
N LYS A 217 -17.14 -6.24 -21.83
CA LYS A 217 -17.89 -7.15 -22.69
C LYS A 217 -18.69 -8.08 -21.79
N ASP A 218 -20.01 -7.91 -21.81
CA ASP A 218 -20.92 -8.84 -21.13
C ASP A 218 -20.90 -10.17 -21.87
N LEU A 219 -20.36 -11.20 -21.22
CA LEU A 219 -20.33 -12.57 -21.72
C LEU A 219 -21.39 -13.45 -21.02
N THR A 220 -22.46 -12.83 -20.52
CA THR A 220 -23.56 -13.58 -19.92
C THR A 220 -24.14 -14.54 -20.95
N THR A 221 -24.06 -15.82 -20.67
CA THR A 221 -24.71 -16.85 -21.48
C THR A 221 -26.23 -16.81 -21.26
N GLU A 222 -27.04 -17.30 -22.23
CA GLU A 222 -28.49 -17.45 -22.04
C GLU A 222 -28.83 -18.21 -20.76
N PHE A 223 -28.01 -19.17 -20.39
CA PHE A 223 -28.10 -19.91 -19.14
C PHE A 223 -28.07 -19.03 -17.89
N LEU A 224 -27.24 -17.98 -17.86
CA LEU A 224 -27.15 -17.05 -16.76
C LEU A 224 -28.27 -16.02 -16.75
N ARG A 225 -28.88 -15.75 -17.91
CA ARG A 225 -30.01 -14.82 -18.05
C ARG A 225 -31.35 -15.47 -17.75
N GLU A 226 -31.56 -16.70 -18.21
CA GLU A 226 -32.86 -17.36 -18.19
C GLU A 226 -32.96 -18.50 -17.17
N GLY A 227 -31.83 -18.87 -16.55
CA GLY A 227 -31.76 -20.04 -15.68
C GLY A 227 -31.82 -21.36 -16.47
N ILE A 228 -31.80 -22.48 -15.75
CA ILE A 228 -31.91 -23.82 -16.33
C ILE A 228 -33.37 -24.28 -16.21
N HIS A 229 -34.06 -24.32 -17.32
CA HIS A 229 -35.42 -24.89 -17.38
C HIS A 229 -35.34 -26.40 -17.68
N TYR A 230 -35.83 -27.22 -16.75
CA TYR A 230 -36.00 -28.66 -16.96
C TYR A 230 -37.43 -28.96 -17.39
N THR A 231 -37.59 -29.73 -18.49
CA THR A 231 -38.90 -30.23 -18.93
C THR A 231 -39.43 -31.31 -17.99
N LEU A 232 -40.76 -31.37 -17.85
CA LEU A 232 -41.47 -32.34 -17.01
C LEU A 232 -41.02 -33.77 -17.29
N GLY A 233 -40.54 -34.47 -16.25
CA GLY A 233 -40.06 -35.86 -16.29
C GLY A 233 -38.70 -36.10 -15.67
N LYS A 234 -37.91 -35.05 -15.39
CA LYS A 234 -36.62 -35.15 -14.64
C LYS A 234 -36.64 -34.22 -13.44
N LYS A 235 -36.16 -34.70 -12.30
CA LYS A 235 -36.12 -33.97 -11.02
C LYS A 235 -35.60 -32.57 -11.22
N ARG A 236 -36.36 -31.59 -10.73
CA ARG A 236 -36.06 -30.16 -10.81
C ARG A 236 -35.01 -29.73 -9.79
N LEU A 237 -34.14 -28.92 -10.24
CA LEU A 237 -33.44 -27.93 -9.38
C LEU A 237 -33.39 -26.62 -10.17
N ALA A 238 -34.34 -25.73 -9.89
CA ALA A 238 -34.25 -24.33 -10.31
C ALA A 238 -33.91 -23.52 -9.06
N THR A 239 -32.67 -23.11 -8.96
CA THR A 239 -32.28 -22.07 -8.00
C THR A 239 -31.71 -20.94 -8.82
N PRO A 240 -32.19 -19.69 -8.64
CA PRO A 240 -31.55 -18.54 -9.28
C PRO A 240 -30.11 -18.44 -8.79
N LEU A 241 -29.17 -18.39 -9.71
CA LEU A 241 -27.75 -18.34 -9.40
C LEU A 241 -27.24 -16.95 -8.95
N LEU A 242 -28.11 -15.96 -8.95
CA LEU A 242 -27.75 -14.60 -8.49
C LEU A 242 -28.93 -13.97 -7.72
N PRO A 243 -28.69 -13.30 -6.60
CA PRO A 243 -29.72 -12.50 -5.94
C PRO A 243 -30.06 -11.28 -6.81
N GLU A 244 -31.35 -10.99 -6.93
CA GLU A 244 -31.84 -9.74 -7.50
C GLU A 244 -31.17 -8.55 -6.75
N LYS A 245 -30.53 -7.69 -7.53
CA LYS A 245 -30.04 -6.42 -7.01
C LYS A 245 -31.22 -5.48 -6.90
N THR A 246 -31.67 -5.23 -5.70
CA THR A 246 -32.36 -4.01 -5.32
C THR A 246 -31.36 -2.86 -5.18
#